data_1ef4513bc85a013d6bfbc37597632713
#
_entry.id   1ef4513bc85a013d6bfbc37597632713
#
_cell.length_a   1.000
_cell.length_b   1.000
_cell.length_c   1.000
_cell.angle_alpha   90.00
_cell.angle_beta   90.00
_cell.angle_gamma   90.00
#
_symmetry.space_group_name_H-M   'P 1'
#
loop_
_entity.id
_entity.type
_entity.pdbx_description
1 polymer ?
#
loop_
_entity_poly.entity_id
_entity_poly.type
_entity_poly.pdbx_seq_one_letter_code
_entity_poly.pdbx_strand_id
1 'polypeptide(L)'
;IHQLVSESNVLDTNSEYSYLLLSHHFDTTCCVVKDNGNVIAYVSAYLPPKIPSTLFVWQMIVHANYRGKKLAHNMIIDILKRAVCNNIDRIHTTVAASNHASRSVFKQIANTLETQLHEKDFLHSSHFSDQHEAEPLLVIGPFNHHQLGE
;
A
#
# COMPACT_ATOMS: atom_id res chain seq x y z
N ILE A 1 1.77 -10.90 10.90
CA ILE A 1 2.17 -10.12 9.70
C ILE A 1 3.48 -10.65 9.15
N HIS A 2 4.55 -10.74 9.95
CA HIS A 2 5.85 -11.27 9.51
C HIS A 2 5.72 -12.64 8.84
N GLN A 3 4.98 -13.57 9.43
CA GLN A 3 4.72 -14.89 8.86
C GLN A 3 4.02 -14.78 7.49
N LEU A 4 2.95 -13.98 7.38
CA LEU A 4 2.20 -13.80 6.14
C LEU A 4 3.10 -13.28 5.01
N VAL A 5 3.99 -12.33 5.30
CA VAL A 5 4.92 -11.76 4.32
C VAL A 5 5.99 -12.79 3.94
N SER A 6 6.60 -13.47 4.93
CA SER A 6 7.64 -14.49 4.69
C SER A 6 7.14 -15.66 3.84
N GLU A 7 5.95 -16.14 4.08
CA GLU A 7 5.34 -17.25 3.34
C GLU A 7 4.92 -16.88 1.91
N SER A 8 4.80 -15.59 1.62
CA SER A 8 4.32 -15.13 0.32
C SER A 8 5.33 -15.29 -0.81
N ASN A 9 6.62 -15.23 -0.52
CA ASN A 9 7.73 -15.19 -1.49
C ASN A 9 7.58 -14.10 -2.59
N VAL A 10 6.80 -13.06 -2.33
CA VAL A 10 6.48 -11.97 -3.29
C VAL A 10 7.02 -10.63 -2.83
N LEU A 11 7.12 -10.44 -1.51
CA LEU A 11 7.61 -9.23 -0.88
C LEU A 11 8.88 -9.51 -0.09
N ASP A 12 9.76 -8.52 -0.03
CA ASP A 12 10.89 -8.56 0.89
C ASP A 12 10.39 -8.61 2.33
N THR A 13 10.90 -9.59 3.08
CA THR A 13 10.55 -9.74 4.48
C THR A 13 11.40 -8.80 5.32
N ASN A 14 10.74 -7.83 5.97
CA ASN A 14 11.39 -6.98 6.96
C ASN A 14 11.60 -7.73 8.28
N SER A 15 12.43 -7.18 9.17
CA SER A 15 12.59 -7.73 10.51
C SER A 15 11.27 -7.69 11.30
N GLU A 16 11.09 -8.61 12.25
CA GLU A 16 9.92 -8.57 13.16
C GLU A 16 9.83 -7.23 13.89
N TYR A 17 10.97 -6.63 14.24
CA TYR A 17 11.03 -5.32 14.88
C TYR A 17 10.41 -4.21 14.01
N SER A 18 10.60 -4.25 12.70
CA SER A 18 9.95 -3.30 11.79
C SER A 18 8.43 -3.38 11.85
N TYR A 19 7.87 -4.60 11.89
CA TYR A 19 6.42 -4.78 12.02
C TYR A 19 5.89 -4.36 13.38
N LEU A 20 6.66 -4.55 14.46
CA LEU A 20 6.32 -4.03 15.80
C LEU A 20 6.28 -2.50 15.81
N LEU A 21 7.28 -1.82 15.22
CA LEU A 21 7.27 -0.36 15.11
C LEU A 21 6.09 0.15 14.29
N LEU A 22 5.78 -0.50 13.16
CA LEU A 22 4.64 -0.14 12.32
C LEU A 22 3.32 -0.27 13.08
N SER A 23 3.15 -1.34 13.89
CA SER A 23 1.94 -1.55 14.68
C SER A 23 1.80 -0.62 15.88
N HIS A 24 2.89 -0.02 16.36
CA HIS A 24 2.85 0.91 17.50
C HIS A 24 2.82 2.39 17.10
N HIS A 25 3.53 2.75 16.01
CA HIS A 25 3.70 4.15 15.62
C HIS A 25 2.90 4.55 14.38
N PHE A 26 2.47 3.58 13.57
CA PHE A 26 1.79 3.81 12.31
C PHE A 26 0.47 3.03 12.20
N ASP A 27 -0.11 2.62 13.33
CA ASP A 27 -1.37 1.87 13.40
C ASP A 27 -2.52 2.60 12.74
N THR A 28 -2.53 3.94 12.81
CA THR A 28 -3.54 4.79 12.16
C THR A 28 -3.50 4.75 10.64
N THR A 29 -2.36 4.40 10.05
CA THR A 29 -2.16 4.27 8.59
C THR A 29 -1.86 2.84 8.13
N CYS A 30 -1.87 1.87 9.04
CA CYS A 30 -1.74 0.45 8.73
C CYS A 30 -3.09 -0.27 8.89
N CYS A 31 -3.28 -1.37 8.18
CA CYS A 31 -4.51 -2.16 8.25
C CYS A 31 -4.21 -3.66 8.14
N VAL A 32 -4.92 -4.47 8.90
CA VAL A 32 -4.92 -5.94 8.78
C VAL A 32 -6.34 -6.46 8.61
N VAL A 33 -6.49 -7.53 7.85
CA VAL A 33 -7.70 -8.34 7.83
C VAL A 33 -7.42 -9.67 8.50
N LYS A 34 -8.29 -10.09 9.41
CA LYS A 34 -8.20 -11.39 10.09
C LYS A 34 -9.37 -12.30 9.69
N ASP A 35 -9.07 -13.57 9.58
CA ASP A 35 -10.07 -14.64 9.49
C ASP A 35 -9.69 -15.76 10.46
N ASN A 36 -10.64 -16.15 11.32
CA ASN A 36 -10.44 -17.17 12.36
C ASN A 36 -9.16 -16.93 13.22
N GLY A 37 -8.88 -15.67 13.53
CA GLY A 37 -7.72 -15.26 14.33
C GLY A 37 -6.39 -15.11 13.54
N ASN A 38 -6.33 -15.56 12.30
CA ASN A 38 -5.15 -15.45 11.45
C ASN A 38 -5.17 -14.16 10.62
N VAL A 39 -4.02 -13.51 10.47
CA VAL A 39 -3.87 -12.36 9.57
C VAL A 39 -3.81 -12.89 8.14
N ILE A 40 -4.79 -12.51 7.31
CA ILE A 40 -4.92 -12.94 5.92
C ILE A 40 -4.63 -11.85 4.91
N ALA A 41 -4.58 -10.59 5.34
CA ALA A 41 -4.15 -9.47 4.52
C ALA A 41 -3.55 -8.37 5.39
N TYR A 42 -2.65 -7.58 4.80
CA TYR A 42 -1.95 -6.49 5.47
C TYR A 42 -1.62 -5.38 4.49
N VAL A 43 -1.77 -4.15 4.94
CA VAL A 43 -1.27 -2.93 4.28
C VAL A 43 -0.53 -2.10 5.32
N SER A 44 0.69 -1.70 5.00
CA SER A 44 1.38 -0.62 5.71
C SER A 44 1.45 0.62 4.85
N ALA A 45 1.18 1.75 5.46
CA ALA A 45 1.31 3.06 4.84
C ALA A 45 1.75 4.09 5.88
N TYR A 46 2.20 5.24 5.42
CA TYR A 46 2.58 6.36 6.27
C TYR A 46 2.39 7.70 5.56
N LEU A 47 2.39 8.77 6.31
CA LEU A 47 2.34 10.14 5.81
C LEU A 47 3.78 10.67 5.70
N PRO A 48 4.34 10.85 4.49
CA PRO A 48 5.71 11.31 4.35
C PRO A 48 5.86 12.74 4.88
N PRO A 49 6.83 13.02 5.78
CA PRO A 49 6.96 14.34 6.43
C PRO A 49 7.15 15.50 5.45
N LYS A 50 7.75 15.25 4.29
CA LYS A 50 8.03 16.26 3.26
C LYS A 50 6.88 16.46 2.26
N ILE A 51 5.86 15.61 2.29
CA ILE A 51 4.73 15.66 1.36
C ILE A 51 3.43 15.41 2.16
N PRO A 52 2.99 16.40 2.95
CA PRO A 52 1.94 16.21 3.98
C PRO A 52 0.56 15.85 3.45
N SER A 53 0.28 16.09 2.17
CA SER A 53 -1.02 15.71 1.55
C SER A 53 -1.00 14.32 0.90
N THR A 54 -0.02 13.49 1.22
CA THR A 54 0.20 12.20 0.55
C THR A 54 0.18 11.05 1.56
N LEU A 55 -0.56 10.00 1.22
CA LEU A 55 -0.43 8.68 1.84
C LEU A 55 0.55 7.85 1.01
N PHE A 56 1.67 7.43 1.58
CA PHE A 56 2.58 6.50 0.93
C PHE A 56 2.25 5.07 1.36
N VAL A 57 1.81 4.24 0.43
CA VAL A 57 1.57 2.81 0.65
C VAL A 57 2.88 2.07 0.43
N TRP A 58 3.39 1.43 1.48
CA TRP A 58 4.69 0.76 1.46
C TRP A 58 4.59 -0.72 1.13
N GLN A 59 3.92 -1.52 1.98
CA GLN A 59 3.70 -2.94 1.70
C GLN A 59 2.21 -3.26 1.64
N MET A 60 1.85 -4.16 0.73
CA MET A 60 0.48 -4.61 0.55
C MET A 60 0.50 -6.09 0.19
N ILE A 61 -0.15 -6.92 1.00
CA ILE A 61 -0.23 -8.36 0.78
C ILE A 61 -1.60 -8.92 1.11
N VAL A 62 -2.03 -9.89 0.31
CA VAL A 62 -3.22 -10.72 0.55
C VAL A 62 -2.81 -12.19 0.40
N HIS A 63 -3.11 -13.01 1.41
CA HIS A 63 -2.89 -14.45 1.37
C HIS A 63 -3.54 -15.07 0.13
N ALA A 64 -2.86 -16.02 -0.51
CA ALA A 64 -3.25 -16.56 -1.82
C ALA A 64 -4.72 -17.00 -1.90
N ASN A 65 -5.22 -17.70 -0.88
CA ASN A 65 -6.60 -18.21 -0.82
C ASN A 65 -7.68 -17.12 -0.67
N TYR A 66 -7.28 -15.87 -0.42
CA TYR A 66 -8.19 -14.73 -0.20
C TYR A 66 -8.07 -13.67 -1.28
N ARG A 67 -7.26 -13.90 -2.32
CA ARG A 67 -7.14 -12.99 -3.48
C ARG A 67 -8.44 -12.94 -4.27
N GLY A 68 -8.59 -11.92 -5.10
CA GLY A 68 -9.81 -11.70 -5.92
C GLY A 68 -11.00 -11.13 -5.17
N LYS A 69 -10.94 -10.96 -3.84
CA LYS A 69 -12.03 -10.44 -2.99
C LYS A 69 -11.91 -8.93 -2.71
N LYS A 70 -11.10 -8.21 -3.45
CA LYS A 70 -10.83 -6.76 -3.29
C LYS A 70 -10.29 -6.35 -1.92
N LEU A 71 -9.72 -7.27 -1.12
CA LEU A 71 -9.26 -6.95 0.23
C LEU A 71 -8.21 -5.83 0.23
N ALA A 72 -7.21 -5.89 -0.65
CA ALA A 72 -6.17 -4.86 -0.75
C ALA A 72 -6.77 -3.47 -1.06
N HIS A 73 -7.66 -3.39 -2.05
CA HIS A 73 -8.38 -2.17 -2.39
C HIS A 73 -9.15 -1.63 -1.16
N ASN A 74 -9.96 -2.48 -0.52
CA ASN A 74 -10.81 -2.07 0.59
C ASN A 74 -10.00 -1.60 1.80
N MET A 75 -8.85 -2.23 2.11
CA MET A 75 -7.95 -1.79 3.19
C MET A 75 -7.40 -0.38 2.93
N ILE A 76 -6.98 -0.07 1.69
CA ILE A 76 -6.47 1.27 1.37
C ILE A 76 -7.59 2.31 1.44
N ILE A 77 -8.78 2.00 0.94
CA ILE A 77 -9.94 2.90 1.06
C ILE A 77 -10.33 3.11 2.54
N ASP A 78 -10.27 2.06 3.37
CA ASP A 78 -10.51 2.18 4.81
C ASP A 78 -9.49 3.13 5.48
N ILE A 79 -8.21 3.00 5.15
CA ILE A 79 -7.16 3.90 5.66
C ILE A 79 -7.45 5.35 5.26
N LEU A 80 -7.83 5.60 4.01
CA LEU A 80 -8.14 6.95 3.52
C LEU A 80 -9.35 7.59 4.22
N LYS A 81 -10.31 6.78 4.71
CA LYS A 81 -11.47 7.26 5.47
C LYS A 81 -11.15 7.64 6.92
N ARG A 82 -9.98 7.32 7.42
CA ARG A 82 -9.60 7.62 8.81
C ARG A 82 -9.27 9.10 8.99
N ALA A 83 -9.56 9.64 10.15
CA ALA A 83 -9.36 11.06 10.47
C ALA A 83 -7.93 11.57 10.19
N VAL A 84 -6.91 10.72 10.38
CA VAL A 84 -5.52 11.06 10.08
C VAL A 84 -5.29 11.38 8.60
N CYS A 85 -6.15 10.89 7.71
CA CYS A 85 -6.07 11.07 6.27
C CYS A 85 -6.97 12.18 5.72
N ASN A 86 -7.69 12.96 6.53
CA ASN A 86 -8.66 13.98 6.08
C ASN A 86 -8.07 15.03 5.11
N ASN A 87 -6.76 15.29 5.20
CA ASN A 87 -6.08 16.26 4.34
C ASN A 87 -5.26 15.58 3.20
N ILE A 88 -5.44 14.30 3.00
CA ILE A 88 -4.72 13.55 1.95
C ILE A 88 -5.48 13.68 0.64
N ASP A 89 -4.82 14.14 -0.41
CA ASP A 89 -5.35 14.24 -1.76
C ASP A 89 -4.57 13.37 -2.77
N ARG A 90 -3.52 12.65 -2.32
CA ARG A 90 -2.70 11.79 -3.17
C ARG A 90 -2.33 10.49 -2.46
N ILE A 91 -2.18 9.44 -3.27
CA ILE A 91 -1.53 8.19 -2.86
C ILE A 91 -0.26 8.05 -3.67
N HIS A 92 0.83 7.75 -3.00
CA HIS A 92 2.09 7.33 -3.59
C HIS A 92 2.40 5.89 -3.23
N THR A 93 3.04 5.18 -4.13
CA THR A 93 3.60 3.84 -3.89
C THR A 93 4.69 3.55 -4.91
N THR A 94 5.60 2.66 -4.62
CA THR A 94 6.53 2.11 -5.61
C THR A 94 6.11 0.69 -5.97
N VAL A 95 6.11 0.36 -7.26
CA VAL A 95 5.73 -0.97 -7.74
C VAL A 95 6.52 -1.33 -8.99
N ALA A 96 7.29 -2.40 -8.93
CA ALA A 96 8.01 -2.93 -10.07
C ALA A 96 7.08 -3.18 -11.28
N ALA A 97 7.62 -3.06 -12.49
CA ALA A 97 6.83 -3.21 -13.72
C ALA A 97 6.22 -4.62 -13.86
N SER A 98 6.93 -5.65 -13.38
CA SER A 98 6.48 -7.05 -13.39
C SER A 98 5.35 -7.34 -12.40
N ASN A 99 5.17 -6.53 -11.35
CA ASN A 99 4.14 -6.74 -10.33
C ASN A 99 2.75 -6.28 -10.82
N HIS A 100 2.21 -7.00 -11.81
CA HIS A 100 0.91 -6.70 -12.42
C HIS A 100 -0.25 -6.74 -11.42
N ALA A 101 -0.17 -7.61 -10.39
CA ALA A 101 -1.22 -7.74 -9.38
C ALA A 101 -1.37 -6.44 -8.56
N SER A 102 -0.29 -5.93 -7.99
CA SER A 102 -0.31 -4.66 -7.24
C SER A 102 -0.68 -3.48 -8.15
N ARG A 103 -0.13 -3.41 -9.36
CA ARG A 103 -0.46 -2.37 -10.34
C ARG A 103 -1.95 -2.34 -10.68
N SER A 104 -2.58 -3.52 -10.78
CA SER A 104 -4.03 -3.62 -11.01
C SER A 104 -4.85 -3.05 -9.84
N VAL A 105 -4.43 -3.31 -8.59
CA VAL A 105 -5.10 -2.75 -7.40
C VAL A 105 -5.04 -1.22 -7.42
N PHE A 106 -3.87 -0.63 -7.69
CA PHE A 106 -3.72 0.83 -7.72
C PHE A 106 -4.48 1.49 -8.88
N LYS A 107 -4.60 0.82 -10.04
CA LYS A 107 -5.50 1.27 -11.11
C LYS A 107 -6.97 1.28 -10.68
N GLN A 108 -7.42 0.23 -9.95
CA GLN A 108 -8.79 0.19 -9.43
C GLN A 108 -9.04 1.29 -8.39
N ILE A 109 -8.05 1.59 -7.53
CA ILE A 109 -8.13 2.70 -6.57
C ILE A 109 -8.26 4.03 -7.31
N ALA A 110 -7.45 4.28 -8.33
CA ALA A 110 -7.55 5.51 -9.14
C ALA A 110 -8.94 5.66 -9.76
N ASN A 111 -9.52 4.57 -10.28
CA ASN A 111 -10.89 4.57 -10.80
C ASN A 111 -11.93 4.85 -9.71
N THR A 112 -11.80 4.26 -8.52
CA THR A 112 -12.71 4.50 -7.38
C THR A 112 -12.65 5.95 -6.92
N LEU A 113 -11.47 6.57 -6.96
CA LEU A 113 -11.24 7.96 -6.58
C LEU A 113 -11.49 8.94 -7.75
N GLU A 114 -11.98 8.45 -8.90
CA GLU A 114 -12.26 9.23 -10.12
C GLU A 114 -11.09 10.14 -10.53
N THR A 115 -9.88 9.61 -10.44
CA THR A 115 -8.65 10.35 -10.71
C THR A 115 -7.69 9.54 -11.58
N GLN A 116 -6.58 10.17 -11.95
CA GLN A 116 -5.57 9.56 -12.79
C GLN A 116 -4.46 8.91 -11.96
N LEU A 117 -3.85 7.87 -12.52
CA LEU A 117 -2.64 7.26 -12.06
C LEU A 117 -1.50 7.66 -13.02
N HIS A 118 -0.47 8.29 -12.50
CA HIS A 118 0.74 8.65 -13.23
C HIS A 118 1.92 7.83 -12.71
N GLU A 119 2.84 7.54 -13.61
CA GLU A 119 4.08 6.84 -13.28
C GLU A 119 5.26 7.79 -13.49
N LYS A 120 6.24 7.75 -12.57
CA LYS A 120 7.47 8.56 -12.60
C LYS A 120 8.66 7.69 -12.26
N ASP A 121 9.81 7.97 -12.85
CA ASP A 121 11.07 7.37 -12.41
C ASP A 121 11.36 7.74 -10.96
N PHE A 122 11.77 6.73 -10.16
CA PHE A 122 12.04 6.94 -8.74
C PHE A 122 13.21 6.07 -8.24
N LEU A 123 12.99 4.79 -7.96
CA LEU A 123 14.04 3.89 -7.51
C LEU A 123 14.57 3.07 -8.68
N HIS A 124 15.80 3.35 -9.09
CA HIS A 124 16.49 2.59 -10.13
C HIS A 124 17.06 1.29 -9.56
N SER A 125 17.24 0.28 -10.40
CA SER A 125 17.87 -0.99 -10.00
C SER A 125 19.27 -0.81 -9.36
N SER A 126 20.01 0.22 -9.77
CA SER A 126 21.31 0.59 -9.20
C SER A 126 21.28 1.09 -7.75
N HIS A 127 20.10 1.38 -7.21
CA HIS A 127 19.95 1.75 -5.80
C HIS A 127 19.89 0.54 -4.86
N PHE A 128 19.74 -0.64 -5.40
CA PHE A 128 19.64 -1.90 -4.65
C PHE A 128 20.94 -2.69 -4.77
N SER A 129 21.30 -3.43 -3.72
CA SER A 129 22.53 -4.24 -3.67
C SER A 129 22.48 -5.51 -4.53
N ASP A 130 21.27 -6.01 -4.79
CA ASP A 130 21.02 -7.25 -5.52
C ASP A 130 20.34 -6.97 -6.88
N GLN A 131 20.06 -8.03 -7.65
CA GLN A 131 19.33 -7.94 -8.92
C GLN A 131 17.84 -7.59 -8.71
N HIS A 132 17.58 -6.44 -8.10
CA HIS A 132 16.24 -5.93 -7.88
C HIS A 132 15.80 -5.12 -9.11
N GLU A 133 14.54 -5.27 -9.50
CA GLU A 133 13.95 -4.43 -10.55
C GLU A 133 13.86 -2.97 -10.08
N ALA A 134 13.86 -2.03 -11.04
CA ALA A 134 13.53 -0.66 -10.75
C ALA A 134 12.08 -0.55 -10.22
N GLU A 135 11.87 0.32 -9.24
CA GLU A 135 10.55 0.61 -8.71
C GLU A 135 10.14 2.05 -9.03
N PRO A 136 9.42 2.25 -10.13
CA PRO A 136 8.85 3.56 -10.43
C PRO A 136 7.83 3.97 -9.37
N LEU A 137 7.70 5.28 -9.16
CA LEU A 137 6.68 5.86 -8.30
C LEU A 137 5.36 5.92 -9.06
N LEU A 138 4.35 5.28 -8.51
CA LEU A 138 2.96 5.47 -8.93
C LEU A 138 2.35 6.59 -8.08
N VAL A 139 1.75 7.57 -8.75
CA VAL A 139 1.09 8.73 -8.16
C VAL A 139 -0.39 8.70 -8.56
N ILE A 140 -1.27 8.58 -7.60
CA ILE A 140 -2.71 8.64 -7.76
C ILE A 140 -3.21 9.95 -7.15
N GLY A 141 -3.93 10.75 -7.92
CA GLY A 141 -4.44 12.02 -7.43
C GLY A 141 -4.06 13.21 -8.33
N PRO A 142 -4.54 14.45 -7.97
CA PRO A 142 -5.33 14.72 -6.75
C PRO A 142 -6.74 14.12 -6.81
N PHE A 143 -7.32 13.83 -5.63
CA PHE A 143 -8.69 13.35 -5.49
C PHE A 143 -9.41 14.10 -4.34
N ASN A 144 -10.74 14.01 -4.33
CA ASN A 144 -11.59 14.55 -3.28
C ASN A 144 -12.10 13.43 -2.36
N HIS A 145 -12.14 13.68 -1.04
CA HIS A 145 -12.68 12.71 -0.07
C HIS A 145 -14.18 12.39 -0.26
N HIS A 146 -14.95 13.26 -0.91
CA HIS A 146 -16.34 12.94 -1.28
C HIS A 146 -16.48 11.68 -2.14
N GLN A 147 -15.43 11.30 -2.86
CA GLN A 147 -15.39 10.08 -3.70
C GLN A 147 -15.19 8.79 -2.90
N LEU A 148 -14.82 8.89 -1.61
CA LEU A 148 -14.67 7.72 -0.74
C LEU A 148 -16.00 7.10 -0.30
N GLY A 149 -17.13 7.81 -0.50
CA GLY A 149 -18.43 7.41 0.03
C GLY A 149 -18.53 7.52 1.55
N GLU A 150 -19.73 7.53 2.08
CA GLU A 150 -19.97 7.42 3.52
C GLU A 150 -19.61 6.04 4.07
#